data_53c7aefa23c6a4c6aa16e2709b7c64c8
#
_entry.id   53c7aefa23c6a4c6aa16e2709b7c64c8
#
_cell.length_a   1.000
_cell.length_b   1.000
_cell.length_c   1.000
_cell.angle_alpha   90.00
_cell.angle_beta   90.00
_cell.angle_gamma   90.00
#
_symmetry.space_group_name_H-M   'P 1'
#
loop_
_entity.id
_entity.type
_entity.pdbx_description
1 polymer ?
#
loop_
_entity_poly.entity_id
_entity_poly.type
_entity_poly.pdbx_seq_one_letter_code
_entity_poly.pdbx_strand_id
1 'polypeptide(L)'
;VSSAASDVYKRQPYYSVIGGWVIKYLIEYFAGHSKTLAGDAYFTTFISNGWSTEICFIIFTLFTLGIIYAGVRNGIERVSRFMMPILIVLSLIIAVYSVTRPGAIEGVKYFLVPNFEHFSWMTVVSAMGQMFYSLSIAMGILITFGSYMKKDTSIEKSTENVEIFDTAIAIMAGLMIIPAVFAFSGGNAATLKSGPALMFITIPKVFANMGFGTAIGIVFFLLVLFAAVTSSIALTESAVSTFEDELHWSRKKSTVFMGIVMLLLGTLSCLGYGPLANFKILGMQFLDFFDFITNSVMMPIAAIATCLLVSKVVGVDKIEEEITKDGQAFRRKKIFCFMIKYLCPLFAAIILISSVANAFGIITM
;
A
#
# COMPACT_ATOMS: atom_id res chain seq x y z
N VAL A 1 -18.73 -5.74 -7.24
CA VAL A 1 -17.43 -6.15 -7.79
C VAL A 1 -16.90 -5.12 -8.79
N SER A 2 -17.69 -4.68 -9.76
CA SER A 2 -17.22 -3.73 -10.79
C SER A 2 -16.80 -2.35 -10.23
N SER A 3 -17.41 -1.85 -9.15
CA SER A 3 -17.03 -0.58 -8.53
C SER A 3 -15.67 -0.64 -7.82
N ALA A 4 -15.38 -1.74 -7.11
CA ALA A 4 -14.08 -1.96 -6.49
C ALA A 4 -12.98 -2.17 -7.54
N ALA A 5 -13.28 -2.86 -8.64
CA ALA A 5 -12.35 -3.02 -9.75
C ALA A 5 -12.02 -1.70 -10.45
N SER A 6 -13.00 -0.77 -10.55
CA SER A 6 -12.76 0.53 -11.17
C SER A 6 -11.77 1.40 -10.38
N ASP A 7 -11.64 1.19 -9.07
CA ASP A 7 -10.59 1.77 -8.25
C ASP A 7 -9.21 1.18 -8.61
N VAL A 8 -9.12 -0.14 -8.70
CA VAL A 8 -7.86 -0.86 -8.86
C VAL A 8 -7.15 -0.54 -10.18
N TYR A 9 -7.85 -0.51 -11.33
CA TYR A 9 -7.18 -0.22 -12.60
C TYR A 9 -6.74 1.24 -12.76
N LYS A 10 -7.23 2.16 -11.92
CA LYS A 10 -6.72 3.53 -11.83
C LYS A 10 -5.60 3.68 -10.81
N ARG A 11 -5.59 2.86 -9.76
CA ARG A 11 -4.58 2.86 -8.70
C ARG A 11 -3.27 2.22 -9.16
N GLN A 12 -3.36 1.06 -9.78
CA GLN A 12 -2.22 0.26 -10.18
C GLN A 12 -1.20 1.01 -11.06
N PRO A 13 -1.61 1.86 -12.03
CA PRO A 13 -0.68 2.63 -12.82
C PRO A 13 0.27 3.51 -11.99
N TYR A 14 -0.25 4.38 -11.12
CA TYR A 14 0.59 5.26 -10.32
C TYR A 14 1.37 4.50 -9.24
N TYR A 15 0.81 3.41 -8.71
CA TYR A 15 1.51 2.54 -7.78
C TYR A 15 2.77 1.94 -8.42
N SER A 16 2.69 1.55 -9.69
CA SER A 16 3.82 1.03 -10.46
C SER A 16 4.89 2.08 -10.72
N VAL A 17 4.53 3.36 -10.81
CA VAL A 17 5.50 4.47 -10.89
C VAL A 17 6.35 4.53 -9.62
N ILE A 18 5.70 4.47 -8.45
CA ILE A 18 6.41 4.45 -7.15
C ILE A 18 7.28 3.19 -7.03
N GLY A 19 6.78 2.03 -7.49
CA GLY A 19 7.58 0.81 -7.60
C GLY A 19 8.84 0.98 -8.47
N GLY A 20 8.73 1.73 -9.56
CA GLY A 20 9.86 2.12 -10.41
C GLY A 20 10.88 2.98 -9.66
N TRP A 21 10.43 3.92 -8.82
CA TRP A 21 11.34 4.72 -7.98
C TRP A 21 12.14 3.85 -7.00
N VAL A 22 11.51 2.82 -6.45
CA VAL A 22 12.19 1.85 -5.57
C VAL A 22 13.29 1.09 -6.33
N ILE A 23 13.02 0.67 -7.57
CA ILE A 23 14.04 0.02 -8.43
C ILE A 23 15.24 0.97 -8.65
N LYS A 24 14.97 2.24 -8.97
CA LYS A 24 16.05 3.23 -9.17
C LYS A 24 16.93 3.35 -7.93
N TYR A 25 16.33 3.52 -6.76
CA TYR A 25 17.08 3.64 -5.51
C TYR A 25 17.88 2.38 -5.18
N LEU A 26 17.29 1.20 -5.39
CA LEU A 26 18.00 -0.06 -5.18
C LEU A 26 19.23 -0.19 -6.09
N ILE A 27 19.09 0.15 -7.37
CA ILE A 27 20.22 0.13 -8.34
C ILE A 27 21.32 1.08 -7.89
N GLU A 28 20.98 2.30 -7.47
CA GLU A 28 21.97 3.29 -7.02
C GLU A 28 22.68 2.85 -5.73
N TYR A 29 21.97 2.19 -4.81
CA TYR A 29 22.61 1.61 -3.62
C TYR A 29 23.58 0.49 -3.99
N PHE A 30 23.24 -0.38 -4.94
CA PHE A 30 24.16 -1.41 -5.45
C PHE A 30 25.38 -0.79 -6.18
N ALA A 31 25.20 0.33 -6.85
CA ALA A 31 26.27 1.08 -7.48
C ALA A 31 27.18 1.84 -6.50
N GLY A 32 26.84 1.83 -5.20
CA GLY A 32 27.63 2.51 -4.17
C GLY A 32 27.36 4.02 -4.05
N HIS A 33 26.32 4.53 -4.68
CA HIS A 33 25.97 5.96 -4.71
C HIS A 33 25.15 6.43 -3.50
N SER A 34 25.28 5.80 -2.32
CA SER A 34 24.50 6.10 -1.13
C SER A 34 24.57 7.57 -0.68
N LYS A 35 25.74 8.22 -0.82
CA LYS A 35 25.91 9.64 -0.53
C LYS A 35 25.17 10.54 -1.50
N THR A 36 25.13 10.19 -2.77
CA THR A 36 24.40 10.93 -3.82
C THR A 36 22.89 10.86 -3.56
N LEU A 37 22.39 9.70 -3.16
CA LEU A 37 20.98 9.49 -2.81
C LEU A 37 20.53 10.33 -1.59
N ALA A 38 21.45 10.64 -0.69
CA ALA A 38 21.20 11.48 0.49
C ALA A 38 21.13 12.99 0.16
N GLY A 39 21.44 13.39 -1.06
CA GLY A 39 21.36 14.80 -1.50
C GLY A 39 19.92 15.30 -1.55
N ASP A 40 19.69 16.54 -1.10
CA ASP A 40 18.36 17.16 -1.01
C ASP A 40 17.61 17.22 -2.35
N ALA A 41 18.31 17.45 -3.42
CA ALA A 41 17.75 17.61 -4.75
C ALA A 41 17.67 16.29 -5.55
N TYR A 42 18.25 15.18 -5.06
CA TYR A 42 18.35 13.97 -5.85
C TYR A 42 16.98 13.43 -6.27
N PHE A 43 16.08 13.27 -5.31
CA PHE A 43 14.74 12.76 -5.57
C PHE A 43 13.95 13.65 -6.53
N THR A 44 13.94 14.97 -6.30
CA THR A 44 13.23 15.92 -7.15
C THR A 44 13.81 15.97 -8.57
N THR A 45 15.12 15.92 -8.71
CA THR A 45 15.79 15.84 -10.01
C THR A 45 15.47 14.54 -10.75
N PHE A 46 15.45 13.42 -10.02
CA PHE A 46 15.10 12.12 -10.59
C PHE A 46 13.67 12.08 -11.10
N ILE A 47 12.66 12.49 -10.29
CA ILE A 47 11.25 12.45 -10.70
C ILE A 47 10.95 13.46 -11.82
N SER A 48 11.72 14.55 -11.94
CA SER A 48 11.58 15.52 -13.03
C SER A 48 12.21 15.01 -14.35
N ASN A 49 13.07 13.99 -14.28
CA ASN A 49 13.64 13.36 -15.47
C ASN A 49 12.68 12.28 -16.01
N GLY A 50 11.80 12.69 -16.93
CA GLY A 50 10.78 11.81 -17.51
C GLY A 50 11.33 10.49 -18.06
N TRP A 51 12.48 10.47 -18.73
CA TRP A 51 13.06 9.25 -19.29
C TRP A 51 13.52 8.25 -18.22
N SER A 52 14.19 8.73 -17.19
CA SER A 52 14.71 7.86 -16.13
C SER A 52 13.58 7.24 -15.30
N THR A 53 12.55 8.01 -14.99
CA THR A 53 11.36 7.52 -14.28
C THR A 53 10.57 6.55 -15.14
N GLU A 54 10.38 6.84 -16.42
CA GLU A 54 9.64 6.00 -17.36
C GLU A 54 10.28 4.63 -17.53
N ILE A 55 11.60 4.55 -17.71
CA ILE A 55 12.31 3.27 -17.84
C ILE A 55 12.11 2.41 -16.59
N CYS A 56 12.28 2.99 -15.39
CA CYS A 56 12.11 2.26 -14.14
C CYS A 56 10.65 1.80 -13.93
N PHE A 57 9.69 2.63 -14.27
CA PHE A 57 8.26 2.32 -14.26
C PHE A 57 7.93 1.15 -15.20
N ILE A 58 8.41 1.19 -16.45
CA ILE A 58 8.19 0.13 -17.43
C ILE A 58 8.77 -1.20 -16.93
N ILE A 59 9.99 -1.19 -16.39
CA ILE A 59 10.63 -2.40 -15.83
C ILE A 59 9.76 -3.01 -14.71
N PHE A 60 9.30 -2.19 -13.75
CA PHE A 60 8.45 -2.65 -12.67
C PHE A 60 7.12 -3.20 -13.18
N THR A 61 6.49 -2.49 -14.12
CA THR A 61 5.22 -2.87 -14.74
C THR A 61 5.34 -4.20 -15.48
N LEU A 62 6.36 -4.36 -16.32
CA LEU A 62 6.56 -5.60 -17.09
C LEU A 62 6.87 -6.78 -16.16
N PHE A 63 7.60 -6.57 -15.08
CA PHE A 63 7.87 -7.61 -14.10
C PHE A 63 6.57 -8.08 -13.42
N THR A 64 5.72 -7.15 -12.97
CA THR A 64 4.40 -7.47 -12.40
C THR A 64 3.51 -8.21 -13.40
N LEU A 65 3.38 -7.70 -14.62
CA LEU A 65 2.57 -8.32 -15.67
C LEU A 65 3.06 -9.71 -16.07
N GLY A 66 4.37 -9.93 -16.08
CA GLY A 66 4.97 -11.24 -16.34
C GLY A 66 4.54 -12.29 -15.32
N ILE A 67 4.49 -11.91 -14.03
CA ILE A 67 4.03 -12.79 -12.96
C ILE A 67 2.52 -13.08 -13.12
N ILE A 68 1.71 -12.08 -13.39
CA ILE A 68 0.26 -12.22 -13.60
C ILE A 68 -0.03 -13.11 -14.82
N TYR A 69 0.71 -12.91 -15.91
CA TYR A 69 0.58 -13.70 -17.13
C TYR A 69 0.88 -15.18 -16.92
N ALA A 70 1.82 -15.51 -16.02
CA ALA A 70 2.15 -16.88 -15.64
C ALA A 70 1.03 -17.59 -14.84
N GLY A 71 0.03 -16.84 -14.37
CA GLY A 71 -1.17 -17.34 -13.70
C GLY A 71 -1.06 -17.40 -12.18
N VAL A 72 -2.17 -17.75 -11.52
CA VAL A 72 -2.28 -17.72 -10.05
C VAL A 72 -1.30 -18.71 -9.41
N ARG A 73 -1.33 -19.98 -9.83
CA ARG A 73 -0.55 -21.03 -9.19
C ARG A 73 0.95 -20.95 -9.50
N ASN A 74 1.30 -20.73 -10.76
CA ASN A 74 2.71 -20.74 -11.22
C ASN A 74 3.39 -19.38 -11.10
N GLY A 75 2.64 -18.30 -11.11
CA GLY A 75 3.13 -16.94 -10.96
C GLY A 75 2.95 -16.43 -9.53
N ILE A 76 1.74 -16.04 -9.17
CA ILE A 76 1.43 -15.31 -7.94
C ILE A 76 1.80 -16.12 -6.69
N GLU A 77 1.27 -17.33 -6.56
CA GLU A 77 1.50 -18.17 -5.37
C GLU A 77 2.97 -18.51 -5.19
N ARG A 78 3.64 -18.88 -6.29
CA ARG A 78 5.07 -19.26 -6.25
C ARG A 78 5.96 -18.08 -5.86
N VAL A 79 5.73 -16.91 -6.43
CA VAL A 79 6.49 -15.70 -6.13
C VAL A 79 6.23 -15.24 -4.70
N SER A 80 4.98 -15.18 -4.26
CA SER A 80 4.62 -14.77 -2.90
C SER A 80 5.19 -15.71 -1.85
N ARG A 81 5.15 -17.02 -2.08
CA ARG A 81 5.72 -18.03 -1.18
C ARG A 81 7.23 -17.83 -0.96
N PHE A 82 7.95 -17.36 -1.98
CA PHE A 82 9.38 -17.07 -1.88
C PHE A 82 9.64 -15.69 -1.25
N MET A 83 8.91 -14.67 -1.65
CA MET A 83 9.18 -13.29 -1.25
C MET A 83 8.76 -12.98 0.19
N MET A 84 7.63 -13.53 0.66
CA MET A 84 7.09 -13.20 1.98
C MET A 84 8.01 -13.59 3.15
N PRO A 85 8.59 -14.80 3.22
CA PRO A 85 9.54 -15.13 4.29
C PRO A 85 10.78 -14.23 4.26
N ILE A 86 11.30 -13.92 3.08
CA ILE A 86 12.45 -13.03 2.93
C ILE A 86 12.11 -11.63 3.43
N LEU A 87 10.93 -11.11 3.08
CA LEU A 87 10.45 -9.82 3.55
C LEU A 87 10.44 -9.75 5.08
N ILE A 88 9.94 -10.78 5.77
CA ILE A 88 9.92 -10.83 7.23
C ILE A 88 11.34 -10.83 7.80
N VAL A 89 12.26 -11.62 7.24
CA VAL A 89 13.66 -11.67 7.69
C VAL A 89 14.35 -10.32 7.48
N LEU A 90 14.19 -9.70 6.30
CA LEU A 90 14.76 -8.37 6.02
C LEU A 90 14.19 -7.30 6.97
N SER A 91 12.88 -7.36 7.27
CA SER A 91 12.24 -6.45 8.23
C SER A 91 12.83 -6.58 9.62
N LEU A 92 13.04 -7.81 10.09
CA LEU A 92 13.67 -8.07 11.39
C LEU A 92 15.09 -7.52 11.45
N ILE A 93 15.90 -7.75 10.40
CA ILE A 93 17.28 -7.24 10.34
C ILE A 93 17.30 -5.72 10.48
N ILE A 94 16.44 -5.02 9.73
CA ILE A 94 16.39 -3.56 9.75
C ILE A 94 15.85 -3.04 11.10
N ALA A 95 14.80 -3.66 11.63
CA ALA A 95 14.23 -3.28 12.92
C ALA A 95 15.27 -3.40 14.06
N VAL A 96 15.97 -4.53 14.14
CA VAL A 96 17.05 -4.73 15.10
C VAL A 96 18.17 -3.70 14.91
N TYR A 97 18.58 -3.49 13.67
CA TYR A 97 19.59 -2.49 13.36
C TYR A 97 19.15 -1.08 13.81
N SER A 98 17.93 -0.66 13.50
CA SER A 98 17.40 0.66 13.84
C SER A 98 17.32 0.89 15.36
N VAL A 99 16.75 -0.08 16.08
CA VAL A 99 16.56 0.02 17.54
C VAL A 99 17.89 0.01 18.31
N THR A 100 18.93 -0.62 17.76
CA THR A 100 20.26 -0.69 18.40
C THR A 100 21.13 0.54 18.15
N ARG A 101 20.67 1.56 17.43
CA ARG A 101 21.45 2.78 17.20
C ARG A 101 21.47 3.69 18.45
N PRO A 102 22.59 4.38 18.69
CA PRO A 102 22.64 5.42 19.75
C PRO A 102 21.54 6.48 19.51
N GLY A 103 20.77 6.79 20.54
CA GLY A 103 19.64 7.73 20.45
C GLY A 103 18.33 7.15 19.92
N ALA A 104 18.30 5.90 19.45
CA ALA A 104 17.10 5.25 18.91
C ALA A 104 16.00 5.01 19.97
N ILE A 105 16.37 4.91 21.25
CA ILE A 105 15.44 4.60 22.34
C ILE A 105 14.32 5.65 22.47
N GLU A 106 14.64 6.92 22.22
CA GLU A 106 13.63 7.99 22.23
C GLU A 106 12.60 7.79 21.10
N GLY A 107 13.04 7.31 19.92
CA GLY A 107 12.14 6.93 18.82
C GLY A 107 11.27 5.72 19.16
N VAL A 108 11.82 4.72 19.86
CA VAL A 108 11.04 3.58 20.36
C VAL A 108 9.98 4.04 21.35
N LYS A 109 10.33 4.90 22.29
CA LYS A 109 9.37 5.48 23.24
C LYS A 109 8.30 6.29 22.52
N TYR A 110 8.69 7.17 21.60
CA TYR A 110 7.77 7.98 20.78
C TYR A 110 6.76 7.11 20.06
N PHE A 111 7.18 5.97 19.53
CA PHE A 111 6.31 5.07 18.77
C PHE A 111 5.39 4.20 19.65
N LEU A 112 5.91 3.69 20.77
CA LEU A 112 5.18 2.69 21.57
C LEU A 112 4.44 3.29 22.78
N VAL A 113 4.87 4.45 23.27
CA VAL A 113 4.24 5.08 24.45
C VAL A 113 3.17 6.07 24.00
N PRO A 114 1.89 5.85 24.34
CA PRO A 114 0.83 6.77 23.98
C PRO A 114 1.04 8.16 24.58
N ASN A 115 0.96 9.20 23.76
CA ASN A 115 0.91 10.58 24.22
C ASN A 115 -0.50 11.15 24.03
N PHE A 116 -1.23 11.33 25.13
CA PHE A 116 -2.61 11.81 25.09
C PHE A 116 -2.72 13.34 24.99
N GLU A 117 -1.62 14.09 25.13
CA GLU A 117 -1.63 15.56 25.03
C GLU A 117 -2.00 16.04 23.62
N HIS A 118 -1.63 15.28 22.61
CA HIS A 118 -1.93 15.56 21.19
C HIS A 118 -3.08 14.71 20.63
N PHE A 119 -3.77 13.96 21.48
CA PHE A 119 -4.88 13.12 21.02
C PHE A 119 -6.09 13.97 20.61
N SER A 120 -6.60 13.71 19.43
CA SER A 120 -7.78 14.38 18.88
C SER A 120 -8.68 13.38 18.13
N TRP A 121 -9.90 13.77 17.82
CA TRP A 121 -10.77 12.99 16.94
C TRP A 121 -10.13 12.77 15.55
N MET A 122 -9.31 13.72 15.09
CA MET A 122 -8.57 13.58 13.85
C MET A 122 -7.55 12.46 13.91
N THR A 123 -6.92 12.22 15.07
CA THR A 123 -6.04 11.05 15.29
C THR A 123 -6.79 9.75 15.03
N VAL A 124 -8.02 9.64 15.51
CA VAL A 124 -8.86 8.45 15.28
C VAL A 124 -9.20 8.30 13.80
N VAL A 125 -9.61 9.37 13.13
CA VAL A 125 -9.97 9.36 11.69
C VAL A 125 -8.77 8.97 10.84
N SER A 126 -7.58 9.53 11.13
CA SER A 126 -6.34 9.21 10.41
C SER A 126 -5.93 7.75 10.60
N ALA A 127 -6.01 7.24 11.84
CA ALA A 127 -5.71 5.85 12.16
C ALA A 127 -6.68 4.89 11.43
N MET A 128 -7.97 5.23 11.41
CA MET A 128 -8.98 4.45 10.68
C MET A 128 -8.72 4.46 9.17
N GLY A 129 -8.37 5.61 8.60
CA GLY A 129 -8.00 5.74 7.19
C GLY A 129 -6.80 4.87 6.84
N GLN A 130 -5.76 4.88 7.68
CA GLN A 130 -4.57 4.04 7.50
C GLN A 130 -4.91 2.54 7.60
N MET A 131 -5.68 2.12 8.59
CA MET A 131 -6.13 0.72 8.73
C MET A 131 -6.94 0.27 7.51
N PHE A 132 -7.83 1.11 7.03
CA PHE A 132 -8.68 0.86 5.87
C PHE A 132 -7.83 0.59 4.61
N TYR A 133 -6.77 1.38 4.44
CA TYR A 133 -5.81 1.23 3.35
C TYR A 133 -4.93 -0.01 3.52
N SER A 134 -4.36 -0.22 4.70
CA SER A 134 -3.41 -1.32 5.00
C SER A 134 -4.06 -2.69 4.81
N LEU A 135 -5.27 -2.88 5.32
CA LEU A 135 -6.04 -4.12 5.17
C LEU A 135 -6.66 -4.32 3.78
N SER A 136 -6.38 -3.42 2.83
CA SER A 136 -6.93 -3.47 1.47
C SER A 136 -8.46 -3.56 1.41
N ILE A 137 -9.16 -2.89 2.35
CA ILE A 137 -10.62 -2.92 2.44
C ILE A 137 -11.21 -2.18 1.24
N ALA A 138 -12.24 -2.76 0.63
CA ALA A 138 -12.95 -2.25 -0.55
C ALA A 138 -12.13 -2.09 -1.84
N MET A 139 -10.91 -2.65 -1.89
CA MET A 139 -10.06 -2.65 -3.08
C MET A 139 -10.35 -3.83 -4.04
N GLY A 140 -11.30 -4.70 -3.74
CA GLY A 140 -11.56 -5.92 -4.52
C GLY A 140 -10.55 -7.05 -4.24
N ILE A 141 -9.37 -6.77 -3.71
CA ILE A 141 -8.30 -7.73 -3.48
C ILE A 141 -8.77 -8.90 -2.61
N LEU A 142 -9.37 -8.62 -1.46
CA LEU A 142 -9.85 -9.67 -0.54
C LEU A 142 -10.97 -10.52 -1.16
N ILE A 143 -11.81 -9.93 -2.03
CA ILE A 143 -12.86 -10.66 -2.77
C ILE A 143 -12.20 -11.61 -3.78
N THR A 144 -11.27 -11.10 -4.57
CA THR A 144 -10.54 -11.88 -5.59
C THR A 144 -9.77 -13.05 -4.95
N PHE A 145 -8.96 -12.78 -3.93
CA PHE A 145 -8.19 -13.85 -3.28
C PHE A 145 -9.08 -14.79 -2.46
N GLY A 146 -10.18 -14.30 -1.89
CA GLY A 146 -11.20 -15.11 -1.24
C GLY A 146 -11.85 -16.11 -2.21
N SER A 147 -12.09 -15.72 -3.48
CA SER A 147 -12.64 -16.62 -4.50
C SER A 147 -11.69 -17.76 -4.89
N TYR A 148 -10.38 -17.62 -4.65
CA TYR A 148 -9.38 -18.65 -4.91
C TYR A 148 -9.18 -19.62 -3.75
N MET A 149 -9.78 -19.35 -2.59
CA MET A 149 -9.65 -20.20 -1.41
C MET A 149 -10.40 -21.52 -1.58
N LYS A 150 -9.87 -22.56 -0.95
CA LYS A 150 -10.56 -23.85 -0.92
C LYS A 150 -11.82 -23.77 -0.06
N LYS A 151 -12.83 -24.58 -0.40
CA LYS A 151 -14.13 -24.59 0.28
C LYS A 151 -14.03 -24.99 1.78
N ASP A 152 -13.03 -25.77 2.15
CA ASP A 152 -12.77 -26.21 3.53
C ASP A 152 -11.99 -25.19 4.38
N THR A 153 -11.62 -24.03 3.81
CA THR A 153 -10.86 -23.00 4.52
C THR A 153 -11.78 -22.13 5.40
N SER A 154 -11.44 -22.00 6.67
CA SER A 154 -12.17 -21.12 7.60
C SER A 154 -12.00 -19.65 7.27
N ILE A 155 -13.11 -18.97 6.98
CA ILE A 155 -13.13 -17.54 6.68
C ILE A 155 -12.72 -16.73 7.92
N GLU A 156 -13.31 -17.03 9.10
CA GLU A 156 -13.03 -16.31 10.35
C GLU A 156 -11.54 -16.41 10.72
N LYS A 157 -10.98 -17.62 10.68
CA LYS A 157 -9.57 -17.85 11.02
C LYS A 157 -8.62 -17.19 10.01
N SER A 158 -8.98 -17.18 8.73
CA SER A 158 -8.20 -16.51 7.70
C SER A 158 -8.19 -14.99 7.90
N THR A 159 -9.33 -14.41 8.27
CA THR A 159 -9.44 -12.97 8.59
C THR A 159 -8.62 -12.62 9.82
N GLU A 160 -8.69 -13.43 10.90
CA GLU A 160 -7.84 -13.24 12.09
C GLU A 160 -6.35 -13.28 11.77
N ASN A 161 -5.92 -14.20 10.91
CA ASN A 161 -4.53 -14.24 10.47
C ASN A 161 -4.12 -12.97 9.72
N VAL A 162 -4.98 -12.45 8.83
CA VAL A 162 -4.70 -11.18 8.13
C VAL A 162 -4.56 -10.03 9.11
N GLU A 163 -5.47 -9.89 10.09
CA GLU A 163 -5.41 -8.86 11.14
C GLU A 163 -4.09 -8.94 11.94
N ILE A 164 -3.70 -10.14 12.38
CA ILE A 164 -2.50 -10.36 13.19
C ILE A 164 -1.23 -10.03 12.38
N PHE A 165 -1.14 -10.55 11.16
CA PHE A 165 0.05 -10.32 10.32
C PHE A 165 0.17 -8.86 9.88
N ASP A 166 -0.91 -8.21 9.50
CA ASP A 166 -0.91 -6.78 9.14
C ASP A 166 -0.43 -5.93 10.31
N THR A 167 -1.01 -6.14 11.50
CA THR A 167 -0.60 -5.43 12.72
C THR A 167 0.87 -5.67 13.08
N ALA A 168 1.33 -6.92 13.02
CA ALA A 168 2.71 -7.26 13.33
C ALA A 168 3.70 -6.59 12.36
N ILE A 169 3.41 -6.61 11.06
CA ILE A 169 4.24 -5.95 10.05
C ILE A 169 4.19 -4.43 10.21
N ALA A 170 3.03 -3.84 10.53
CA ALA A 170 2.91 -2.40 10.76
C ALA A 170 3.76 -1.93 11.97
N ILE A 171 3.72 -2.68 13.08
CA ILE A 171 4.58 -2.42 14.25
C ILE A 171 6.06 -2.55 13.87
N MET A 172 6.41 -3.59 13.14
CA MET A 172 7.79 -3.81 12.69
C MET A 172 8.27 -2.69 11.76
N ALA A 173 7.43 -2.22 10.83
CA ALA A 173 7.73 -1.07 9.97
C ALA A 173 7.97 0.21 10.77
N GLY A 174 7.15 0.47 11.79
CA GLY A 174 7.36 1.57 12.73
C GLY A 174 8.71 1.48 13.43
N LEU A 175 9.08 0.31 13.94
CA LEU A 175 10.37 0.05 14.57
C LEU A 175 11.57 0.11 13.62
N MET A 176 11.38 -0.14 12.34
CA MET A 176 12.43 0.05 11.33
C MET A 176 12.75 1.51 11.07
N ILE A 177 11.72 2.35 11.00
CA ILE A 177 11.83 3.72 10.48
C ILE A 177 12.01 4.74 11.62
N ILE A 178 11.11 4.74 12.59
CA ILE A 178 11.04 5.80 13.59
C ILE A 178 12.31 5.87 14.45
N PRO A 179 12.82 4.76 15.04
CA PRO A 179 14.06 4.81 15.84
C PRO A 179 15.27 5.26 15.03
N ALA A 180 15.36 4.85 13.74
CA ALA A 180 16.47 5.28 12.88
C ALA A 180 16.44 6.79 12.60
N VAL A 181 15.25 7.37 12.34
CA VAL A 181 15.09 8.81 12.13
C VAL A 181 15.41 9.59 13.42
N PHE A 182 14.96 9.13 14.58
CA PHE A 182 15.28 9.76 15.87
C PHE A 182 16.77 9.72 16.18
N ALA A 183 17.43 8.58 15.96
CA ALA A 183 18.87 8.45 16.14
C ALA A 183 19.65 9.42 15.24
N PHE A 184 19.19 9.66 14.02
CA PHE A 184 19.79 10.61 13.08
C PHE A 184 19.51 12.08 13.45
N SER A 185 18.28 12.40 13.87
CA SER A 185 17.83 13.78 14.13
C SER A 185 18.13 14.30 15.53
N GLY A 186 18.76 13.47 16.39
CA GLY A 186 18.98 13.84 17.80
C GLY A 186 17.68 13.97 18.60
N GLY A 187 16.64 13.20 18.24
CA GLY A 187 15.36 13.19 18.94
C GLY A 187 14.31 14.17 18.41
N ASN A 188 14.56 14.82 17.26
CA ASN A 188 13.60 15.77 16.70
C ASN A 188 12.51 15.08 15.87
N ALA A 189 11.29 14.98 16.40
CA ALA A 189 10.14 14.41 15.73
C ALA A 189 9.72 15.17 14.45
N ALA A 190 10.04 16.47 14.32
CA ALA A 190 9.70 17.26 13.14
C ALA A 190 10.44 16.80 11.87
N THR A 191 11.47 15.97 12.00
CA THR A 191 12.17 15.35 10.86
C THR A 191 11.42 14.16 10.28
N LEU A 192 10.46 13.60 11.01
CA LEU A 192 9.56 12.57 10.50
C LEU A 192 8.63 13.18 9.47
N LYS A 193 8.94 12.96 8.20
CA LYS A 193 8.06 13.29 7.08
C LYS A 193 7.11 12.12 6.81
N SER A 194 6.14 12.33 5.97
CA SER A 194 5.20 11.29 5.51
C SER A 194 5.32 11.04 4.01
N GLY A 195 4.76 9.93 3.55
CA GLY A 195 4.68 9.59 2.13
C GLY A 195 6.04 9.41 1.44
N PRO A 196 6.13 9.73 0.15
CA PRO A 196 7.35 9.55 -0.64
C PRO A 196 8.58 10.31 -0.08
N ALA A 197 8.37 11.46 0.55
CA ALA A 197 9.47 12.25 1.13
C ALA A 197 10.16 11.52 2.27
N LEU A 198 9.44 10.75 3.08
CA LEU A 198 10.05 9.91 4.12
C LEU A 198 10.95 8.85 3.48
N MET A 199 10.43 8.11 2.51
CA MET A 199 11.12 6.96 1.90
C MET A 199 12.29 7.37 1.01
N PHE A 200 12.13 8.41 0.18
CA PHE A 200 13.09 8.75 -0.87
C PHE A 200 14.00 9.94 -0.53
N ILE A 201 13.72 10.69 0.53
CA ILE A 201 14.56 11.80 0.97
C ILE A 201 15.12 11.53 2.37
N THR A 202 14.25 11.29 3.37
CA THR A 202 14.68 11.19 4.77
C THR A 202 15.48 9.92 5.01
N ILE A 203 14.98 8.76 4.62
CA ILE A 203 15.64 7.46 4.88
C ILE A 203 17.03 7.36 4.24
N PRO A 204 17.27 7.76 2.97
CA PRO A 204 18.61 7.78 2.41
C PRO A 204 19.60 8.67 3.19
N LYS A 205 19.15 9.83 3.70
CA LYS A 205 19.97 10.69 4.57
C LYS A 205 20.33 10.02 5.88
N VAL A 206 19.34 9.36 6.49
CA VAL A 206 19.55 8.60 7.72
C VAL A 206 20.62 7.53 7.50
N PHE A 207 20.49 6.71 6.46
CA PHE A 207 21.43 5.63 6.17
C PHE A 207 22.82 6.15 5.78
N ALA A 208 22.93 7.25 5.03
CA ALA A 208 24.22 7.83 4.66
C ALA A 208 25.05 8.28 5.86
N ASN A 209 24.39 8.61 6.97
CA ASN A 209 25.03 9.06 8.22
C ASN A 209 25.18 7.94 9.26
N MET A 210 24.75 6.70 8.94
CA MET A 210 24.85 5.56 9.86
C MET A 210 25.93 4.58 9.41
N GLY A 211 26.58 3.90 10.36
CA GLY A 211 27.51 2.82 10.05
C GLY A 211 26.86 1.72 9.21
N PHE A 212 27.54 1.20 8.21
CA PHE A 212 27.02 0.23 7.25
C PHE A 212 25.82 0.71 6.42
N GLY A 213 25.61 2.03 6.32
CA GLY A 213 24.42 2.62 5.70
C GLY A 213 24.14 2.16 4.28
N THR A 214 25.19 1.94 3.44
CA THR A 214 25.00 1.40 2.08
C THR A 214 24.40 -0.02 2.11
N ALA A 215 24.92 -0.90 2.97
CA ALA A 215 24.42 -2.27 3.08
C ALA A 215 22.98 -2.29 3.62
N ILE A 216 22.69 -1.50 4.64
CA ILE A 216 21.33 -1.36 5.18
C ILE A 216 20.39 -0.74 4.16
N GLY A 217 20.84 0.23 3.37
CA GLY A 217 20.08 0.80 2.27
C GLY A 217 19.70 -0.23 1.21
N ILE A 218 20.64 -1.11 0.83
CA ILE A 218 20.35 -2.25 -0.08
C ILE A 218 19.27 -3.15 0.52
N VAL A 219 19.44 -3.57 1.79
CA VAL A 219 18.48 -4.44 2.48
C VAL A 219 17.10 -3.79 2.57
N PHE A 220 17.05 -2.49 2.90
CA PHE A 220 15.80 -1.73 3.00
C PHE A 220 15.08 -1.60 1.65
N PHE A 221 15.77 -1.14 0.60
CA PHE A 221 15.13 -0.97 -0.70
C PHE A 221 14.81 -2.31 -1.38
N LEU A 222 15.53 -3.39 -1.07
CA LEU A 222 15.17 -4.74 -1.48
C LEU A 222 13.87 -5.22 -0.78
N LEU A 223 13.75 -4.97 0.53
CA LEU A 223 12.53 -5.23 1.29
C LEU A 223 11.35 -4.44 0.71
N VAL A 224 11.53 -3.14 0.49
CA VAL A 224 10.49 -2.28 -0.07
C VAL A 224 10.10 -2.72 -1.49
N LEU A 225 11.06 -3.16 -2.30
CA LEU A 225 10.78 -3.71 -3.63
C LEU A 225 9.91 -4.97 -3.54
N PHE A 226 10.23 -5.90 -2.64
CA PHE A 226 9.43 -7.11 -2.44
C PHE A 226 8.01 -6.78 -1.97
N ALA A 227 7.87 -5.85 -1.03
CA ALA A 227 6.57 -5.37 -0.57
C ALA A 227 5.78 -4.70 -1.71
N ALA A 228 6.44 -3.86 -2.51
CA ALA A 228 5.82 -3.19 -3.65
C ALA A 228 5.37 -4.19 -4.73
N VAL A 229 6.20 -5.18 -5.05
CA VAL A 229 5.86 -6.21 -6.05
C VAL A 229 4.69 -7.08 -5.60
N THR A 230 4.66 -7.56 -4.36
CA THR A 230 3.55 -8.39 -3.86
C THR A 230 2.24 -7.64 -3.84
N SER A 231 2.24 -6.37 -3.45
CA SER A 231 1.06 -5.49 -3.50
C SER A 231 0.63 -5.18 -4.94
N SER A 232 1.58 -4.92 -5.83
CA SER A 232 1.34 -4.68 -7.27
C SER A 232 0.69 -5.90 -7.94
N ILE A 233 1.15 -7.11 -7.60
CA ILE A 233 0.55 -8.37 -8.04
C ILE A 233 -0.90 -8.46 -7.58
N ALA A 234 -1.17 -8.20 -6.30
CA ALA A 234 -2.52 -8.30 -5.73
C ALA A 234 -3.50 -7.31 -6.38
N LEU A 235 -3.07 -6.06 -6.58
CA LEU A 235 -3.85 -5.04 -7.27
C LEU A 235 -4.12 -5.44 -8.74
N THR A 236 -3.08 -5.84 -9.48
CA THR A 236 -3.23 -6.21 -10.90
C THR A 236 -4.12 -7.45 -11.06
N GLU A 237 -3.98 -8.45 -10.18
CA GLU A 237 -4.81 -9.65 -10.20
C GLU A 237 -6.28 -9.33 -9.97
N SER A 238 -6.59 -8.44 -9.03
CA SER A 238 -7.97 -8.00 -8.79
C SER A 238 -8.60 -7.36 -10.02
N ALA A 239 -7.86 -6.58 -10.80
CA ALA A 239 -8.35 -6.01 -12.05
C ALA A 239 -8.49 -7.06 -13.15
N VAL A 240 -7.47 -7.93 -13.33
CA VAL A 240 -7.47 -8.97 -14.36
C VAL A 240 -8.59 -9.97 -14.15
N SER A 241 -8.78 -10.45 -12.90
CA SER A 241 -9.90 -11.37 -12.59
C SER A 241 -11.26 -10.76 -12.86
N THR A 242 -11.42 -9.45 -12.60
CA THR A 242 -12.67 -8.76 -12.92
C THR A 242 -12.93 -8.72 -14.42
N PHE A 243 -11.92 -8.48 -15.25
CA PHE A 243 -12.09 -8.52 -16.71
C PHE A 243 -12.35 -9.95 -17.22
N GLU A 244 -11.78 -10.97 -16.57
CA GLU A 244 -12.10 -12.37 -16.87
C GLU A 244 -13.57 -12.69 -16.58
N ASP A 245 -14.07 -12.28 -15.41
CA ASP A 245 -15.42 -12.59 -14.94
C ASP A 245 -16.50 -11.77 -15.67
N GLU A 246 -16.33 -10.44 -15.76
CA GLU A 246 -17.37 -9.54 -16.31
C GLU A 246 -17.40 -9.52 -17.84
N LEU A 247 -16.22 -9.57 -18.49
CA LEU A 247 -16.11 -9.49 -19.94
C LEU A 247 -15.92 -10.87 -20.61
N HIS A 248 -15.84 -11.93 -19.79
CA HIS A 248 -15.56 -13.30 -20.25
C HIS A 248 -14.30 -13.40 -21.13
N TRP A 249 -13.28 -12.60 -20.79
CA TRP A 249 -12.03 -12.59 -21.53
C TRP A 249 -11.08 -13.67 -21.00
N SER A 250 -10.20 -14.15 -21.90
CA SER A 250 -9.11 -15.02 -21.45
C SER A 250 -8.10 -14.23 -20.60
N ARG A 251 -7.45 -14.89 -19.65
CA ARG A 251 -6.42 -14.30 -18.79
C ARG A 251 -5.35 -13.52 -19.58
N LYS A 252 -4.89 -14.08 -20.69
CA LYS A 252 -3.91 -13.41 -21.56
C LYS A 252 -4.41 -12.07 -22.08
N LYS A 253 -5.66 -12.04 -22.56
CA LYS A 253 -6.28 -10.81 -23.09
C LYS A 253 -6.48 -9.79 -21.99
N SER A 254 -6.99 -10.20 -20.82
CA SER A 254 -7.19 -9.34 -19.64
C SER A 254 -5.88 -8.76 -19.13
N THR A 255 -4.81 -9.57 -19.06
CA THR A 255 -3.48 -9.11 -18.64
C THR A 255 -2.88 -8.10 -19.62
N VAL A 256 -2.97 -8.35 -20.93
CA VAL A 256 -2.46 -7.41 -21.95
C VAL A 256 -3.24 -6.09 -21.91
N PHE A 257 -4.57 -6.15 -21.80
CA PHE A 257 -5.40 -4.96 -21.68
C PHE A 257 -5.06 -4.15 -20.42
N MET A 258 -4.92 -4.82 -19.28
CA MET A 258 -4.47 -4.14 -18.04
C MET A 258 -3.07 -3.53 -18.21
N GLY A 259 -2.17 -4.21 -18.91
CA GLY A 259 -0.85 -3.68 -19.25
C GLY A 259 -0.91 -2.38 -20.05
N ILE A 260 -1.79 -2.31 -21.04
CA ILE A 260 -2.01 -1.08 -21.83
C ILE A 260 -2.54 0.05 -20.93
N VAL A 261 -3.53 -0.24 -20.08
CA VAL A 261 -4.06 0.75 -19.13
C VAL A 261 -2.96 1.25 -18.17
N MET A 262 -2.16 0.31 -17.62
CA MET A 262 -1.04 0.66 -16.72
C MET A 262 -0.02 1.56 -17.43
N LEU A 263 0.37 1.23 -18.65
CA LEU A 263 1.34 2.03 -19.41
C LEU A 263 0.78 3.42 -19.72
N LEU A 264 -0.44 3.53 -20.21
CA LEU A 264 -1.04 4.82 -20.57
C LEU A 264 -1.17 5.75 -19.35
N LEU A 265 -1.81 5.29 -18.27
CA LEU A 265 -2.04 6.12 -17.08
C LEU A 265 -0.76 6.32 -16.25
N GLY A 266 0.13 5.32 -16.24
CA GLY A 266 1.41 5.42 -15.55
C GLY A 266 2.38 6.38 -16.22
N THR A 267 2.45 6.40 -17.55
CA THR A 267 3.23 7.39 -18.30
C THR A 267 2.75 8.82 -18.00
N LEU A 268 1.43 9.07 -17.91
CA LEU A 268 0.92 10.37 -17.48
C LEU A 268 1.42 10.74 -16.07
N SER A 269 1.42 9.77 -15.14
CA SER A 269 1.91 9.96 -13.78
C SER A 269 3.43 10.20 -13.73
N CYS A 270 4.22 9.48 -14.54
CA CYS A 270 5.67 9.70 -14.67
C CYS A 270 6.00 11.09 -15.20
N LEU A 271 5.33 11.49 -16.27
CA LEU A 271 5.59 12.76 -16.93
C LEU A 271 5.04 13.96 -16.15
N GLY A 272 4.12 13.73 -15.21
CA GLY A 272 3.47 14.77 -14.41
C GLY A 272 4.43 15.60 -13.55
N TYR A 273 5.56 15.05 -13.12
CA TYR A 273 6.60 15.80 -12.38
C TYR A 273 7.70 16.38 -13.27
N GLY A 274 7.68 16.11 -14.55
CA GLY A 274 8.67 16.54 -15.54
C GLY A 274 8.03 17.36 -16.67
N PRO A 275 7.97 16.82 -17.90
CA PRO A 275 7.46 17.57 -19.06
C PRO A 275 6.03 18.08 -18.93
N LEU A 276 5.18 17.38 -18.18
CA LEU A 276 3.78 17.77 -17.94
C LEU A 276 3.55 18.47 -16.60
N ALA A 277 4.61 18.93 -15.91
CA ALA A 277 4.52 19.53 -14.57
C ALA A 277 3.60 20.76 -14.50
N ASN A 278 3.43 21.48 -15.62
CA ASN A 278 2.54 22.64 -15.73
C ASN A 278 1.07 22.25 -15.91
N PHE A 279 0.80 21.00 -16.25
CA PHE A 279 -0.57 20.52 -16.43
C PHE A 279 -1.08 19.87 -15.14
N LYS A 280 -2.01 20.56 -14.48
CA LYS A 280 -2.57 20.11 -13.19
C LYS A 280 -4.07 19.92 -13.30
N ILE A 281 -4.58 18.86 -12.69
CA ILE A 281 -6.02 18.59 -12.56
C ILE A 281 -6.42 18.90 -11.12
N LEU A 282 -7.38 19.80 -10.92
CA LEU A 282 -7.78 20.29 -9.58
C LEU A 282 -6.58 20.82 -8.75
N GLY A 283 -5.56 21.38 -9.40
CA GLY A 283 -4.36 21.86 -8.74
C GLY A 283 -3.33 20.77 -8.37
N MET A 284 -3.62 19.52 -8.66
CA MET A 284 -2.78 18.35 -8.34
C MET A 284 -2.03 17.86 -9.60
N GLN A 285 -0.84 17.27 -9.40
CA GLN A 285 -0.15 16.52 -10.45
C GLN A 285 -0.91 15.22 -10.77
N PHE A 286 -0.64 14.59 -11.92
CA PHE A 286 -1.37 13.39 -12.35
C PHE A 286 -1.32 12.27 -11.33
N LEU A 287 -0.17 11.97 -10.74
CA LEU A 287 -0.02 10.94 -9.72
C LEU A 287 -0.88 11.26 -8.49
N ASP A 288 -0.77 12.49 -7.98
CA ASP A 288 -1.52 12.95 -6.80
C ASP A 288 -3.03 12.97 -7.07
N PHE A 289 -3.44 13.32 -8.29
CA PHE A 289 -4.84 13.30 -8.72
C PHE A 289 -5.39 11.88 -8.78
N PHE A 290 -4.64 10.93 -9.35
CA PHE A 290 -5.07 9.53 -9.37
C PHE A 290 -5.12 8.93 -7.97
N ASP A 291 -4.16 9.26 -7.12
CA ASP A 291 -4.17 8.85 -5.71
C ASP A 291 -5.38 9.42 -4.97
N PHE A 292 -5.65 10.72 -5.12
CA PHE A 292 -6.81 11.37 -4.53
C PHE A 292 -8.12 10.71 -4.98
N ILE A 293 -8.33 10.52 -6.29
CA ILE A 293 -9.61 9.99 -6.77
C ILE A 293 -9.84 8.54 -6.32
N THR A 294 -8.78 7.73 -6.28
CA THR A 294 -8.88 6.32 -5.89
C THR A 294 -8.97 6.17 -4.37
N ASN A 295 -8.04 6.74 -3.62
CA ASN A 295 -7.98 6.53 -2.16
C ASN A 295 -9.01 7.37 -1.40
N SER A 296 -9.15 8.65 -1.76
CA SER A 296 -9.99 9.57 -1.00
C SER A 296 -11.47 9.53 -1.39
N VAL A 297 -11.78 9.12 -2.63
CA VAL A 297 -13.16 9.15 -3.14
C VAL A 297 -13.70 7.75 -3.43
N MET A 298 -13.07 7.01 -4.35
CA MET A 298 -13.66 5.76 -4.85
C MET A 298 -13.66 4.64 -3.81
N MET A 299 -12.58 4.51 -3.05
CA MET A 299 -12.45 3.45 -2.05
C MET A 299 -13.48 3.55 -0.91
N PRO A 300 -13.70 4.71 -0.26
CA PRO A 300 -14.77 4.84 0.74
C PRO A 300 -16.17 4.64 0.15
N ILE A 301 -16.42 5.09 -1.07
CA ILE A 301 -17.71 4.84 -1.76
C ILE A 301 -17.91 3.34 -2.00
N ALA A 302 -16.88 2.63 -2.47
CA ALA A 302 -16.94 1.18 -2.66
C ALA A 302 -17.17 0.43 -1.33
N ALA A 303 -16.59 0.91 -0.22
CA ALA A 303 -16.83 0.35 1.11
C ALA A 303 -18.28 0.52 1.55
N ILE A 304 -18.85 1.72 1.41
CA ILE A 304 -20.26 1.97 1.72
C ILE A 304 -21.17 1.06 0.88
N ALA A 305 -20.89 1.00 -0.44
CA ALA A 305 -21.65 0.14 -1.35
C ALA A 305 -21.57 -1.34 -0.96
N THR A 306 -20.39 -1.83 -0.58
CA THR A 306 -20.18 -3.21 -0.10
C THR A 306 -20.97 -3.47 1.20
N CYS A 307 -20.93 -2.54 2.16
CA CYS A 307 -21.70 -2.65 3.39
C CYS A 307 -23.22 -2.71 3.11
N LEU A 308 -23.71 -1.88 2.21
CA LEU A 308 -25.11 -1.89 1.79
C LEU A 308 -25.48 -3.17 1.06
N LEU A 309 -24.64 -3.64 0.15
CA LEU A 309 -24.82 -4.90 -0.56
C LEU A 309 -24.95 -6.07 0.42
N VAL A 310 -23.99 -6.20 1.34
CA VAL A 310 -23.97 -7.29 2.33
C VAL A 310 -25.14 -7.19 3.29
N SER A 311 -25.47 -5.99 3.79
CA SER A 311 -26.51 -5.84 4.82
C SER A 311 -27.95 -5.90 4.29
N LYS A 312 -28.18 -5.45 3.02
CA LYS A 312 -29.55 -5.30 2.47
C LYS A 312 -29.87 -6.24 1.32
N VAL A 313 -28.89 -6.64 0.51
CA VAL A 313 -29.11 -7.43 -0.70
C VAL A 313 -28.76 -8.90 -0.47
N VAL A 314 -27.52 -9.18 -0.08
CA VAL A 314 -27.05 -10.56 0.19
C VAL A 314 -27.71 -11.10 1.45
N GLY A 315 -27.75 -10.29 2.50
CA GLY A 315 -28.21 -10.68 3.84
C GLY A 315 -27.10 -11.30 4.68
N VAL A 316 -27.10 -10.96 5.97
CA VAL A 316 -26.11 -11.47 6.93
C VAL A 316 -26.26 -12.98 7.13
N ASP A 317 -27.48 -13.52 6.96
CA ASP A 317 -27.75 -14.95 7.14
C ASP A 317 -27.02 -15.81 6.12
N LYS A 318 -26.92 -15.36 4.86
CA LYS A 318 -26.12 -16.06 3.83
C LYS A 318 -24.61 -16.03 4.13
N ILE A 319 -24.13 -14.93 4.71
CA ILE A 319 -22.72 -14.84 5.16
C ILE A 319 -22.49 -15.82 6.31
N GLU A 320 -23.45 -15.92 7.24
CA GLU A 320 -23.37 -16.88 8.33
C GLU A 320 -23.38 -18.33 7.83
N GLU A 321 -24.26 -18.67 6.88
CA GLU A 321 -24.29 -19.99 6.24
C GLU A 321 -22.93 -20.37 5.64
N GLU A 322 -22.28 -19.44 4.94
CA GLU A 322 -20.97 -19.69 4.34
C GLU A 322 -19.86 -19.82 5.39
N ILE A 323 -19.87 -19.00 6.46
CA ILE A 323 -18.88 -19.06 7.54
C ILE A 323 -19.05 -20.33 8.38
N THR A 324 -20.29 -20.75 8.64
CA THR A 324 -20.59 -21.93 9.48
C THR A 324 -20.60 -23.24 8.71
N LYS A 325 -20.38 -23.20 7.43
CA LYS A 325 -20.24 -24.38 6.60
C LYS A 325 -19.18 -25.32 7.18
N ASP A 326 -19.39 -26.61 7.06
CA ASP A 326 -18.53 -27.65 7.61
C ASP A 326 -18.38 -27.62 9.15
N GLY A 327 -19.37 -27.10 9.88
CA GLY A 327 -19.40 -27.10 11.34
C GLY A 327 -18.54 -26.05 12.01
N GLN A 328 -18.10 -25.05 11.28
CA GLN A 328 -17.33 -23.94 11.82
C GLN A 328 -18.23 -22.98 12.64
N ALA A 329 -17.67 -22.37 13.68
CA ALA A 329 -18.41 -21.43 14.53
C ALA A 329 -18.17 -19.99 14.09
N PHE A 330 -19.23 -19.19 13.93
CA PHE A 330 -19.13 -17.75 13.73
C PHE A 330 -19.14 -17.03 15.10
N ARG A 331 -17.98 -16.97 15.75
CA ARG A 331 -17.85 -16.42 17.12
C ARG A 331 -18.12 -14.93 17.19
N ARG A 332 -17.72 -14.17 16.15
CA ARG A 332 -17.84 -12.71 16.10
C ARG A 332 -19.12 -12.20 15.41
N LYS A 333 -20.14 -13.04 15.22
CA LYS A 333 -21.39 -12.70 14.49
C LYS A 333 -22.02 -11.40 14.95
N LYS A 334 -22.23 -11.20 16.27
CA LYS A 334 -22.90 -9.98 16.81
C LYS A 334 -22.10 -8.71 16.46
N ILE A 335 -20.78 -8.77 16.63
CA ILE A 335 -19.88 -7.65 16.31
C ILE A 335 -19.92 -7.40 14.81
N PHE A 336 -19.80 -8.42 13.97
CA PHE A 336 -19.87 -8.31 12.52
C PHE A 336 -21.18 -7.65 12.06
N CYS A 337 -22.33 -8.10 12.56
CA CYS A 337 -23.63 -7.54 12.22
C CYS A 337 -23.74 -6.06 12.56
N PHE A 338 -23.25 -5.66 13.74
CA PHE A 338 -23.27 -4.26 14.17
C PHE A 338 -22.32 -3.41 13.34
N MET A 339 -21.12 -3.89 13.10
CA MET A 339 -20.10 -3.20 12.30
C MET A 339 -20.57 -2.96 10.86
N ILE A 340 -21.01 -4.03 10.16
CA ILE A 340 -21.38 -3.93 8.74
C ILE A 340 -22.64 -3.09 8.50
N LYS A 341 -23.59 -3.08 9.45
CA LYS A 341 -24.84 -2.33 9.32
C LYS A 341 -24.71 -0.85 9.66
N TYR A 342 -23.84 -0.50 10.62
CA TYR A 342 -23.82 0.85 11.20
C TYR A 342 -22.44 1.48 11.18
N LEU A 343 -21.44 0.86 11.82
CA LEU A 343 -20.15 1.50 12.02
C LEU A 343 -19.29 1.60 10.75
N CYS A 344 -19.18 0.54 9.97
CA CYS A 344 -18.37 0.57 8.76
C CYS A 344 -18.87 1.59 7.74
N PRO A 345 -20.17 1.69 7.40
CA PRO A 345 -20.67 2.74 6.52
C PRO A 345 -20.45 4.15 7.07
N LEU A 346 -20.65 4.33 8.39
CA LEU A 346 -20.41 5.62 9.05
C LEU A 346 -18.94 6.03 8.96
N PHE A 347 -18.02 5.11 9.27
CA PHE A 347 -16.59 5.36 9.21
C PHE A 347 -16.11 5.64 7.80
N ALA A 348 -16.58 4.88 6.81
CA ALA A 348 -16.28 5.14 5.43
C ALA A 348 -16.78 6.52 4.96
N ALA A 349 -17.96 6.95 5.41
CA ALA A 349 -18.48 8.29 5.14
C ALA A 349 -17.62 9.39 5.79
N ILE A 350 -17.18 9.19 7.04
CA ILE A 350 -16.28 10.13 7.73
C ILE A 350 -14.94 10.22 6.99
N ILE A 351 -14.35 9.08 6.59
CA ILE A 351 -13.10 9.05 5.82
C ILE A 351 -13.28 9.80 4.49
N LEU A 352 -14.36 9.55 3.76
CA LEU A 352 -14.67 10.23 2.49
C LEU A 352 -14.71 11.75 2.68
N ILE A 353 -15.51 12.22 3.62
CA ILE A 353 -15.69 13.66 3.88
C ILE A 353 -14.37 14.29 4.33
N SER A 354 -13.68 13.67 5.28
CA SER A 354 -12.42 14.19 5.82
C SER A 354 -11.32 14.23 4.76
N SER A 355 -11.17 13.17 3.96
CA SER A 355 -10.16 13.11 2.91
C SER A 355 -10.41 14.13 1.79
N VAL A 356 -11.67 14.31 1.39
CA VAL A 356 -12.04 15.34 0.42
C VAL A 356 -11.79 16.74 1.00
N ALA A 357 -12.21 17.01 2.24
CA ALA A 357 -11.98 18.28 2.89
C ALA A 357 -10.49 18.61 3.05
N ASN A 358 -9.65 17.59 3.36
CA ASN A 358 -8.19 17.74 3.43
C ASN A 358 -7.59 18.06 2.04
N ALA A 359 -8.04 17.38 1.00
CA ALA A 359 -7.55 17.62 -0.36
C ALA A 359 -7.82 19.05 -0.88
N PHE A 360 -8.91 19.67 -0.41
CA PHE A 360 -9.24 21.06 -0.72
C PHE A 360 -8.75 22.08 0.34
N GLY A 361 -7.93 21.62 1.30
CA GLY A 361 -7.34 22.50 2.32
C GLY A 361 -8.33 23.08 3.34
N ILE A 362 -9.53 22.49 3.46
CA ILE A 362 -10.55 22.90 4.44
C ILE A 362 -10.15 22.45 5.85
N ILE A 363 -9.52 21.28 5.95
CA ILE A 363 -8.96 20.72 7.17
C ILE A 363 -7.55 20.23 6.90
N THR A 364 -6.72 20.10 7.94
CA THR A 364 -5.40 19.46 7.88
C THR A 364 -5.45 18.14 8.66
N MET A 365 -5.06 17.06 8.01
CA MET A 365 -4.91 15.73 8.62
C MET A 365 -3.45 15.42 8.92
#